data_5367773043ab534a32e13a0d69de295c
#
_entry.id   5367773043ab534a32e13a0d69de295c
#
_cell.length_a   1.000
_cell.length_b   1.000
_cell.length_c   1.000
_cell.angle_alpha   90.00
_cell.angle_beta   90.00
_cell.angle_gamma   90.00
#
_symmetry.space_group_name_H-M   'P 1'
#
loop_
_entity.id
_entity.type
_entity.pdbx_description
1 polymer ?
#
loop_
_entity_poly.entity_id
_entity_poly.type
_entity_poly.pdbx_seq_one_letter_code
_entity_poly.pdbx_strand_id
1 'polypeptide(L)'
;NVVKGMNVDFYFENDKARMEQTVEYSESLAKVMEKIIDRKPNKNIYNYFPKETPLAYMSYHSSTEQVLKSYPEITEQILANLPFEKQDTEIITDLVSTIVDEEATATLFDGDFSMFLHSMEPYEYKYTGISYDEDYNQVKEEKTMTKTRPVFTMIMTSTHPTMGDKLLNLGVRKNALVKEGNHYVVKEFTEFGKIALLKDGNVFVITNGLNYLNNGSKSDFSKQVKKDLSKNYLYGNFDMQRFMKSMLMTEDFGKDTEKMLKVSNQFKNIEFKSSNKIKGNKMKVEMEMNSNFSDKNIILQTLDLVDYLN
;
A
#
# COMPACT_ATOMS: atom_id res chain seq x y z
N ASN A 1 27.38 15.04 2.55
CA ASN A 1 25.90 14.97 2.54
C ASN A 1 25.41 13.91 1.56
N VAL A 2 24.65 12.96 2.06
CA VAL A 2 24.06 11.83 1.31
C VAL A 2 23.01 12.35 0.32
N VAL A 3 22.20 13.31 0.78
CA VAL A 3 21.26 14.10 -0.01
C VAL A 3 21.87 15.48 -0.17
N LYS A 4 22.14 15.88 -1.40
CA LYS A 4 22.72 17.18 -1.74
C LYS A 4 21.69 18.30 -1.77
N GLY A 5 20.46 17.94 -2.13
CA GLY A 5 19.35 18.88 -2.18
C GLY A 5 18.00 18.18 -2.41
N MET A 6 16.96 18.90 -2.08
CA MET A 6 15.59 18.52 -2.34
C MET A 6 14.83 19.75 -2.85
N ASN A 7 14.16 19.60 -3.97
CA ASN A 7 13.26 20.60 -4.52
C ASN A 7 11.84 20.05 -4.53
N VAL A 8 10.87 20.89 -4.18
CA VAL A 8 9.44 20.55 -4.25
C VAL A 8 8.73 21.67 -4.96
N ASP A 9 8.15 21.34 -6.10
CA ASP A 9 7.37 22.25 -6.93
C ASP A 9 5.89 21.90 -6.86
N PHE A 10 5.04 22.90 -6.67
CA PHE A 10 3.59 22.75 -6.68
C PHE A 10 3.00 23.48 -7.89
N TYR A 11 2.14 22.77 -8.61
CA TYR A 11 1.43 23.30 -9.76
C TYR A 11 -0.08 23.22 -9.49
N PHE A 12 -0.79 24.31 -9.72
CA PHE A 12 -2.23 24.39 -9.48
C PHE A 12 -2.91 24.81 -10.77
N GLU A 13 -3.49 23.82 -11.44
CA GLU A 13 -4.26 23.99 -12.67
C GLU A 13 -5.77 24.05 -12.33
N ASN A 14 -6.63 24.13 -13.32
CA ASN A 14 -8.07 24.20 -13.06
C ASN A 14 -8.64 22.85 -12.61
N ASP A 15 -8.16 21.76 -13.21
CA ASP A 15 -8.67 20.41 -13.00
C ASP A 15 -7.76 19.54 -12.13
N LYS A 16 -6.59 20.05 -11.73
CA LYS A 16 -5.65 19.29 -10.91
C LYS A 16 -4.65 20.12 -10.13
N ALA A 17 -4.20 19.53 -9.01
CA ALA A 17 -3.01 19.95 -8.30
C ALA A 17 -1.92 18.88 -8.48
N ARG A 18 -0.69 19.31 -8.77
CA ARG A 18 0.46 18.43 -8.93
C ARG A 18 1.62 18.89 -8.06
N MET A 19 2.19 17.94 -7.33
CA MET A 19 3.44 18.10 -6.59
C MET A 19 4.53 17.30 -7.31
N GLU A 20 5.66 17.94 -7.59
CA GLU A 20 6.87 17.29 -8.08
C GLU A 20 7.97 17.44 -7.06
N GLN A 21 8.46 16.35 -6.52
CA GLN A 21 9.61 16.32 -5.64
C GLN A 21 10.81 15.76 -6.39
N THR A 22 11.90 16.49 -6.40
CA THR A 22 13.19 16.06 -6.94
C THR A 22 14.19 15.98 -5.79
N VAL A 23 14.74 14.79 -5.58
CA VAL A 23 15.80 14.53 -4.59
C VAL A 23 17.12 14.37 -5.32
N GLU A 24 18.13 15.18 -4.98
CA GLU A 24 19.48 15.08 -5.52
C GLU A 24 20.37 14.34 -4.50
N TYR A 25 20.89 13.21 -4.92
CA TYR A 25 21.77 12.36 -4.13
C TYR A 25 23.25 12.67 -4.36
N SER A 26 24.11 12.23 -3.43
CA SER A 26 25.54 12.07 -3.72
C SER A 26 25.72 11.07 -4.86
N GLU A 27 26.85 11.11 -5.54
CA GLU A 27 27.12 10.19 -6.65
C GLU A 27 27.13 8.72 -6.17
N SER A 28 27.67 8.47 -4.97
CA SER A 28 27.68 7.12 -4.36
C SER A 28 26.26 6.63 -4.10
N LEU A 29 25.42 7.42 -3.44
CA LEU A 29 24.05 7.03 -3.13
C LEU A 29 23.19 6.91 -4.40
N ALA A 30 23.39 7.76 -5.40
CA ALA A 30 22.71 7.64 -6.67
C ALA A 30 22.97 6.28 -7.34
N LYS A 31 24.22 5.81 -7.36
CA LYS A 31 24.59 4.48 -7.88
C LYS A 31 23.96 3.34 -7.09
N VAL A 32 23.85 3.48 -5.77
CA VAL A 32 23.16 2.52 -4.92
C VAL A 32 21.66 2.49 -5.25
N MET A 33 21.03 3.66 -5.30
CA MET A 33 19.61 3.78 -5.63
C MET A 33 19.29 3.24 -7.04
N GLU A 34 20.15 3.47 -8.03
CA GLU A 34 20.01 2.88 -9.36
C GLU A 34 19.93 1.35 -9.31
N LYS A 35 20.82 0.70 -8.56
CA LYS A 35 20.80 -0.77 -8.41
C LYS A 35 19.52 -1.26 -7.72
N ILE A 36 19.04 -0.51 -6.75
CA ILE A 36 17.81 -0.85 -6.00
C ILE A 36 16.58 -0.80 -6.90
N ILE A 37 16.44 0.26 -7.70
CA ILE A 37 15.25 0.51 -8.53
C ILE A 37 15.35 -0.09 -9.95
N ASP A 38 16.53 -0.53 -10.40
CA ASP A 38 16.72 -1.21 -11.70
C ASP A 38 16.30 -2.68 -11.61
N ARG A 39 15.05 -2.91 -11.30
CA ARG A 39 14.43 -4.23 -11.26
C ARG A 39 13.17 -4.25 -12.10
N LYS A 40 12.99 -5.33 -12.84
CA LYS A 40 11.72 -5.58 -13.55
C LYS A 40 10.75 -6.31 -12.63
N PRO A 41 9.47 -5.91 -12.60
CA PRO A 41 8.45 -6.62 -11.83
C PRO A 41 8.37 -8.09 -12.24
N ASN A 42 8.14 -8.96 -11.27
CA ASN A 42 7.86 -10.35 -11.51
C ASN A 42 6.53 -10.48 -12.29
N LYS A 43 6.58 -11.06 -13.49
CA LYS A 43 5.42 -11.14 -14.37
C LYS A 43 4.26 -11.98 -13.79
N ASN A 44 4.56 -12.91 -12.87
CA ASN A 44 3.56 -13.80 -12.29
C ASN A 44 2.60 -13.06 -11.35
N ILE A 45 3.01 -11.91 -10.75
CA ILE A 45 2.11 -11.11 -9.90
C ILE A 45 0.85 -10.68 -10.66
N TYR A 46 0.98 -10.43 -11.95
CA TYR A 46 -0.13 -9.94 -12.77
C TYR A 46 -1.27 -10.95 -12.95
N ASN A 47 -1.04 -12.24 -12.67
CA ASN A 47 -2.08 -13.27 -12.71
C ASN A 47 -3.13 -13.05 -11.62
N TYR A 48 -2.76 -12.34 -10.56
CA TYR A 48 -3.60 -12.07 -9.39
C TYR A 48 -4.12 -10.62 -9.34
N PHE A 49 -3.86 -9.84 -10.38
CA PHE A 49 -4.43 -8.49 -10.48
C PHE A 49 -5.93 -8.58 -10.71
N PRO A 50 -6.72 -7.66 -10.14
CA PRO A 50 -8.16 -7.64 -10.35
C PRO A 50 -8.50 -7.36 -11.81
N LYS A 51 -9.68 -7.85 -12.23
CA LYS A 51 -10.20 -7.56 -13.56
C LYS A 51 -10.64 -6.11 -13.71
N GLU A 52 -11.29 -5.60 -12.68
CA GLU A 52 -11.80 -4.24 -12.62
C GLU A 52 -10.84 -3.33 -11.86
N THR A 53 -10.87 -2.03 -12.16
CA THR A 53 -10.08 -1.05 -11.44
C THR A 53 -10.54 -0.97 -9.98
N PRO A 54 -9.67 -1.24 -8.99
CA PRO A 54 -10.00 -1.16 -7.57
C PRO A 54 -10.22 0.29 -7.12
N LEU A 55 -10.73 0.49 -5.90
CA LEU A 55 -10.87 1.81 -5.28
C LEU A 55 -9.52 2.47 -5.02
N ALA A 56 -8.55 1.65 -4.62
CA ALA A 56 -7.17 2.09 -4.47
C ALA A 56 -6.22 0.97 -4.84
N TYR A 57 -5.05 1.33 -5.32
CA TYR A 57 -3.97 0.36 -5.52
C TYR A 57 -2.61 1.03 -5.43
N MET A 58 -1.64 0.22 -5.03
CA MET A 58 -0.23 0.56 -5.03
C MET A 58 0.55 -0.66 -5.48
N SER A 59 1.52 -0.44 -6.35
CA SER A 59 2.49 -1.45 -6.75
C SER A 59 3.89 -0.90 -6.65
N TYR A 60 4.76 -1.72 -6.09
CA TYR A 60 6.16 -1.40 -5.83
C TYR A 60 7.02 -2.55 -6.30
N HIS A 61 8.15 -2.24 -6.91
CA HIS A 61 9.16 -3.22 -7.26
C HIS A 61 10.56 -2.64 -7.13
N SER A 62 11.37 -3.29 -6.33
CA SER A 62 12.77 -2.95 -6.13
C SER A 62 13.57 -4.20 -5.79
N SER A 63 14.89 -4.10 -5.77
CA SER A 63 15.73 -5.22 -5.37
C SER A 63 15.96 -5.19 -3.85
N THR A 64 15.27 -6.07 -3.11
CA THR A 64 15.51 -6.22 -1.66
C THR A 64 16.95 -6.62 -1.38
N GLU A 65 17.54 -7.49 -2.20
CA GLU A 65 18.95 -7.87 -2.10
C GLU A 65 19.88 -6.65 -2.19
N GLN A 66 19.65 -5.76 -3.14
CA GLN A 66 20.46 -4.54 -3.28
C GLN A 66 20.21 -3.56 -2.13
N VAL A 67 18.97 -3.44 -1.61
CA VAL A 67 18.68 -2.65 -0.42
C VAL A 67 19.52 -3.14 0.75
N LEU A 68 19.48 -4.45 1.04
CA LEU A 68 20.19 -5.05 2.17
C LEU A 68 21.71 -4.98 1.99
N LYS A 69 22.25 -5.33 0.81
CA LYS A 69 23.68 -5.19 0.51
C LYS A 69 24.21 -3.78 0.60
N SER A 70 23.38 -2.80 0.31
CA SER A 70 23.75 -1.37 0.36
C SER A 70 23.44 -0.73 1.71
N TYR A 71 22.78 -1.46 2.62
CA TYR A 71 22.40 -0.92 3.94
C TYR A 71 23.60 -0.40 4.75
N PRO A 72 24.75 -1.09 4.83
CA PRO A 72 25.93 -0.58 5.54
C PRO A 72 26.40 0.77 4.98
N GLU A 73 26.54 0.86 3.64
CA GLU A 73 26.98 2.09 2.97
C GLU A 73 25.96 3.25 3.18
N ILE A 74 24.66 2.97 3.08
CA ILE A 74 23.61 3.96 3.32
C ILE A 74 23.63 4.42 4.77
N THR A 75 23.74 3.50 5.72
CA THR A 75 23.77 3.80 7.15
C THR A 75 25.00 4.61 7.53
N GLU A 76 26.17 4.22 7.07
CA GLU A 76 27.39 4.98 7.29
C GLU A 76 27.27 6.42 6.77
N GLN A 77 26.75 6.59 5.55
CA GLN A 77 26.56 7.92 4.96
C GLN A 77 25.51 8.76 5.70
N ILE A 78 24.45 8.17 6.25
CA ILE A 78 23.43 8.88 7.04
C ILE A 78 24.01 9.26 8.41
N LEU A 79 24.62 8.30 9.10
CA LEU A 79 25.16 8.47 10.45
C LEU A 79 26.36 9.42 10.47
N ALA A 80 27.15 9.50 9.40
CA ALA A 80 28.25 10.46 9.27
C ALA A 80 27.83 11.93 9.39
N ASN A 81 26.52 12.23 9.24
CA ASN A 81 25.96 13.59 9.42
C ASN A 81 25.29 13.79 10.79
N LEU A 82 25.26 12.76 11.63
CA LEU A 82 24.74 12.83 12.99
C LEU A 82 25.90 12.96 13.99
N PRO A 83 25.67 13.43 15.22
CA PRO A 83 26.72 13.61 16.23
C PRO A 83 27.13 12.27 16.89
N PHE A 84 27.35 11.24 16.08
CA PHE A 84 27.90 9.96 16.52
C PHE A 84 29.40 9.87 16.22
N GLU A 85 30.16 9.24 17.10
CA GLU A 85 31.54 8.91 16.82
C GLU A 85 31.60 7.82 15.72
N LYS A 86 32.64 7.87 14.89
CA LYS A 86 32.80 6.92 13.78
C LYS A 86 32.80 5.47 14.26
N GLN A 87 33.38 5.19 15.44
CA GLN A 87 33.40 3.87 16.05
C GLN A 87 32.02 3.36 16.43
N ASP A 88 31.11 4.25 16.92
CA ASP A 88 29.73 3.86 17.25
C ASP A 88 28.95 3.49 16.00
N THR A 89 29.16 4.23 14.91
CA THR A 89 28.57 3.96 13.60
C THR A 89 28.99 2.58 13.06
N GLU A 90 30.28 2.27 13.13
CA GLU A 90 30.83 0.96 12.71
C GLU A 90 30.22 -0.17 13.54
N ILE A 91 30.15 -0.04 14.87
CA ILE A 91 29.54 -1.05 15.76
C ILE A 91 28.06 -1.28 15.42
N ILE A 92 27.27 -0.20 15.21
CA ILE A 92 25.85 -0.33 14.86
C ILE A 92 25.69 -1.06 13.51
N THR A 93 26.49 -0.69 12.54
CA THR A 93 26.46 -1.30 11.19
C THR A 93 26.83 -2.78 11.24
N ASP A 94 27.89 -3.13 11.98
CA ASP A 94 28.33 -4.51 12.15
C ASP A 94 27.31 -5.38 12.91
N LEU A 95 26.66 -4.83 13.94
CA LEU A 95 25.62 -5.52 14.68
C LEU A 95 24.42 -5.85 13.78
N VAL A 96 23.95 -4.89 12.98
CA VAL A 96 22.82 -5.12 12.07
C VAL A 96 23.20 -6.14 10.99
N SER A 97 24.39 -6.03 10.39
CA SER A 97 24.87 -6.99 9.39
C SER A 97 25.04 -8.40 9.95
N THR A 98 25.36 -8.51 11.24
CA THR A 98 25.50 -9.82 11.91
C THR A 98 24.16 -10.50 12.17
N ILE A 99 23.10 -9.71 12.38
CA ILE A 99 21.75 -10.22 12.71
C ILE A 99 20.95 -10.51 11.42
N VAL A 100 21.16 -9.73 10.36
CA VAL A 100 20.41 -9.83 9.10
C VAL A 100 21.25 -10.63 8.09
N ASP A 101 20.84 -11.86 7.81
CA ASP A 101 21.29 -12.58 6.62
C ASP A 101 20.61 -11.97 5.39
N GLU A 102 21.35 -11.14 4.67
CA GLU A 102 20.87 -10.33 3.55
C GLU A 102 20.35 -11.21 2.40
N GLU A 103 21.03 -12.31 2.10
CA GLU A 103 20.61 -13.23 1.05
C GLU A 103 19.37 -14.02 1.46
N ALA A 104 19.32 -14.53 2.68
CA ALA A 104 18.15 -15.23 3.19
C ALA A 104 16.93 -14.31 3.25
N THR A 105 17.09 -13.08 3.74
CA THR A 105 16.00 -12.09 3.81
C THR A 105 15.52 -11.69 2.42
N ALA A 106 16.43 -11.47 1.46
CA ALA A 106 16.08 -11.16 0.08
C ALA A 106 15.36 -12.31 -0.64
N THR A 107 15.61 -13.56 -0.23
CA THR A 107 14.85 -14.70 -0.78
C THR A 107 13.45 -14.81 -0.19
N LEU A 108 13.23 -14.36 1.05
CA LEU A 108 11.90 -14.36 1.69
C LEU A 108 10.99 -13.28 1.09
N PHE A 109 11.53 -12.11 0.79
CA PHE A 109 10.84 -11.04 0.10
C PHE A 109 11.79 -10.42 -0.93
N ASP A 110 11.57 -10.74 -2.20
CA ASP A 110 12.51 -10.36 -3.27
C ASP A 110 12.25 -8.96 -3.86
N GLY A 111 11.20 -8.27 -3.41
CA GLY A 111 10.99 -6.85 -3.64
C GLY A 111 9.82 -6.49 -4.56
N ASP A 112 8.94 -7.43 -4.93
CA ASP A 112 7.66 -7.10 -5.55
C ASP A 112 6.55 -7.10 -4.52
N PHE A 113 5.80 -6.01 -4.49
CA PHE A 113 4.61 -5.85 -3.66
C PHE A 113 3.52 -5.13 -4.44
N SER A 114 2.29 -5.61 -4.34
CA SER A 114 1.10 -4.92 -4.85
C SER A 114 -0.03 -5.04 -3.86
N MET A 115 -0.77 -3.96 -3.66
CA MET A 115 -1.93 -3.91 -2.79
C MET A 115 -3.10 -3.29 -3.54
N PHE A 116 -4.28 -3.87 -3.38
CA PHE A 116 -5.53 -3.42 -3.99
C PHE A 116 -6.61 -3.33 -2.92
N LEU A 117 -7.31 -2.21 -2.86
CA LEU A 117 -8.56 -2.04 -2.14
C LEU A 117 -9.71 -2.13 -3.16
N HIS A 118 -10.47 -3.21 -3.11
CA HIS A 118 -11.52 -3.49 -4.10
C HIS A 118 -12.82 -2.76 -3.80
N SER A 119 -13.29 -2.89 -2.56
CA SER A 119 -14.55 -2.32 -2.08
C SER A 119 -14.51 -2.07 -0.58
N MET A 120 -15.51 -1.34 -0.10
CA MET A 120 -15.89 -1.26 1.30
C MET A 120 -17.22 -2.00 1.44
N GLU A 121 -17.30 -2.97 2.37
CA GLU A 121 -18.48 -3.82 2.52
C GLU A 121 -19.05 -3.73 3.94
N PRO A 122 -20.37 -3.60 4.11
CA PRO A 122 -20.98 -3.66 5.43
C PRO A 122 -20.91 -5.10 5.99
N TYR A 123 -20.76 -5.21 7.29
CA TYR A 123 -20.85 -6.48 8.01
C TYR A 123 -21.49 -6.29 9.39
N GLU A 124 -22.16 -7.33 9.85
CA GLU A 124 -22.74 -7.33 11.19
C GLU A 124 -21.65 -7.61 12.23
N TYR A 125 -21.53 -6.70 13.19
CA TYR A 125 -20.63 -6.82 14.34
C TYR A 125 -21.46 -7.02 15.61
N LYS A 126 -21.28 -8.18 16.25
CA LYS A 126 -21.92 -8.49 17.53
C LYS A 126 -21.02 -8.11 18.69
N TYR A 127 -21.56 -7.43 19.66
CA TYR A 127 -20.86 -7.03 20.86
C TYR A 127 -21.74 -7.15 22.10
N THR A 128 -21.12 -7.34 23.26
CA THR A 128 -21.83 -7.35 24.53
C THR A 128 -21.96 -5.93 25.02
N GLY A 129 -23.16 -5.39 24.96
CA GLY A 129 -23.51 -4.10 25.54
C GLY A 129 -23.95 -4.28 27.01
N ILE A 130 -23.88 -3.17 27.76
CA ILE A 130 -24.49 -3.10 29.11
C ILE A 130 -25.79 -2.35 28.93
N SER A 131 -26.91 -2.94 29.39
CA SER A 131 -28.21 -2.31 29.62
C SER A 131 -28.54 -2.34 31.11
N TYR A 132 -29.59 -1.62 31.52
CA TYR A 132 -30.09 -1.66 32.87
C TYR A 132 -31.51 -2.18 32.83
N ASP A 133 -31.83 -3.10 33.75
CA ASP A 133 -33.18 -3.58 33.95
C ASP A 133 -34.06 -2.54 34.69
N GLU A 134 -35.33 -2.89 34.94
CA GLU A 134 -36.28 -2.01 35.66
C GLU A 134 -35.85 -1.65 37.07
N ASP A 135 -34.99 -2.49 37.69
CA ASP A 135 -34.43 -2.29 39.01
C ASP A 135 -33.04 -1.62 39.01
N TYR A 136 -32.59 -1.10 37.87
CA TYR A 136 -31.28 -0.49 37.64
C TYR A 136 -30.08 -1.42 37.79
N ASN A 137 -30.27 -2.74 37.72
CA ASN A 137 -29.17 -3.68 37.72
C ASN A 137 -28.56 -3.76 36.30
N GLN A 138 -27.24 -3.89 36.24
CA GLN A 138 -26.54 -4.06 34.97
C GLN A 138 -26.83 -5.42 34.35
N VAL A 139 -27.39 -5.43 33.15
CA VAL A 139 -27.65 -6.64 32.37
C VAL A 139 -26.77 -6.60 31.12
N LYS A 140 -26.07 -7.71 30.89
CA LYS A 140 -25.29 -7.90 29.65
C LYS A 140 -26.23 -8.37 28.54
N GLU A 141 -26.29 -7.62 27.48
CA GLU A 141 -27.11 -7.89 26.31
C GLU A 141 -26.27 -7.98 25.05
N GLU A 142 -26.50 -9.02 24.24
CA GLU A 142 -25.86 -9.12 22.91
C GLU A 142 -26.52 -8.12 21.97
N LYS A 143 -25.72 -7.17 21.48
CA LYS A 143 -26.15 -6.15 20.52
C LYS A 143 -25.46 -6.36 19.19
N THR A 144 -26.17 -6.04 18.12
CA THR A 144 -25.64 -6.07 16.75
C THR A 144 -25.58 -4.65 16.21
N MET A 145 -24.45 -4.31 15.57
CA MET A 145 -24.30 -3.07 14.82
C MET A 145 -23.70 -3.37 13.45
N THR A 146 -24.04 -2.56 12.47
CA THR A 146 -23.39 -2.62 11.16
C THR A 146 -22.09 -1.83 11.20
N LYS A 147 -21.01 -2.45 10.77
CA LYS A 147 -19.70 -1.82 10.56
C LYS A 147 -19.27 -2.02 9.11
N THR A 148 -18.32 -1.22 8.67
CA THR A 148 -17.73 -1.35 7.33
C THR A 148 -16.35 -1.96 7.43
N ARG A 149 -16.03 -2.84 6.48
CA ARG A 149 -14.69 -3.43 6.35
C ARG A 149 -14.16 -3.26 4.93
N PRO A 150 -12.82 -3.10 4.78
CA PRO A 150 -12.21 -3.12 3.46
C PRO A 150 -12.16 -4.53 2.88
N VAL A 151 -12.41 -4.64 1.58
CA VAL A 151 -12.12 -5.85 0.80
C VAL A 151 -10.83 -5.59 0.03
N PHE A 152 -9.80 -6.40 0.29
CA PHE A 152 -8.46 -6.14 -0.20
C PHE A 152 -7.74 -7.37 -0.73
N THR A 153 -6.71 -7.14 -1.51
CA THR A 153 -5.72 -8.13 -1.92
C THR A 153 -4.33 -7.54 -1.76
N MET A 154 -3.42 -8.32 -1.19
CA MET A 154 -1.99 -8.04 -1.13
C MET A 154 -1.25 -9.15 -1.86
N ILE A 155 -0.31 -8.78 -2.71
CA ILE A 155 0.52 -9.71 -3.49
C ILE A 155 1.96 -9.39 -3.19
N MET A 156 2.75 -10.41 -2.91
CA MET A 156 4.20 -10.30 -2.72
C MET A 156 4.91 -11.48 -3.37
N THR A 157 6.19 -11.32 -3.61
CA THR A 157 7.01 -12.39 -4.18
C THR A 157 8.12 -12.84 -3.24
N SER A 158 8.45 -14.12 -3.34
CA SER A 158 9.55 -14.75 -2.60
C SER A 158 10.24 -15.76 -3.51
N THR A 159 11.55 -15.71 -3.58
CA THR A 159 12.34 -16.69 -4.31
C THR A 159 12.80 -17.86 -3.44
N HIS A 160 12.49 -17.83 -2.13
CA HIS A 160 12.86 -18.91 -1.23
C HIS A 160 12.11 -20.22 -1.57
N PRO A 161 12.80 -21.31 -1.86
CA PRO A 161 12.19 -22.51 -2.47
C PRO A 161 11.18 -23.21 -1.58
N THR A 162 11.34 -23.17 -0.26
CA THR A 162 10.53 -23.99 0.67
C THR A 162 9.93 -23.24 1.85
N MET A 163 10.40 -22.01 2.18
CA MET A 163 9.97 -21.33 3.41
C MET A 163 8.47 -21.05 3.44
N GLY A 164 7.91 -20.60 2.31
CA GLY A 164 6.47 -20.34 2.22
C GLY A 164 5.64 -21.59 2.51
N ASP A 165 6.00 -22.75 1.95
CA ASP A 165 5.30 -24.01 2.21
C ASP A 165 5.46 -24.46 3.67
N LYS A 166 6.65 -24.26 4.25
CA LYS A 166 6.91 -24.57 5.66
C LYS A 166 6.06 -23.70 6.58
N LEU A 167 5.93 -22.40 6.31
CA LEU A 167 5.08 -21.48 7.09
C LEU A 167 3.60 -21.83 6.98
N LEU A 168 3.09 -22.10 5.79
CA LEU A 168 1.70 -22.54 5.59
C LEU A 168 1.43 -23.86 6.31
N ASN A 169 2.31 -24.85 6.19
CA ASN A 169 2.20 -26.12 6.89
C ASN A 169 2.29 -25.96 8.43
N LEU A 170 3.13 -25.04 8.92
CA LEU A 170 3.19 -24.71 10.35
C LEU A 170 1.84 -24.13 10.81
N GLY A 171 1.26 -23.20 10.05
CA GLY A 171 -0.05 -22.61 10.36
C GLY A 171 -1.16 -23.67 10.45
N VAL A 172 -1.17 -24.64 9.53
CA VAL A 172 -2.11 -25.77 9.58
C VAL A 172 -1.87 -26.64 10.81
N ARG A 173 -0.64 -27.04 11.12
CA ARG A 173 -0.31 -27.85 12.31
C ARG A 173 -0.65 -27.13 13.62
N LYS A 174 -0.53 -25.81 13.65
CA LYS A 174 -0.89 -24.98 14.82
C LYS A 174 -2.37 -24.62 14.86
N ASN A 175 -3.17 -25.15 13.96
CA ASN A 175 -4.61 -24.89 13.85
C ASN A 175 -4.99 -23.42 13.61
N ALA A 176 -4.02 -22.61 13.15
CA ALA A 176 -4.24 -21.21 12.75
C ALA A 176 -4.77 -21.09 11.32
N LEU A 177 -4.46 -22.08 10.47
CA LEU A 177 -4.89 -22.15 9.08
C LEU A 177 -5.67 -23.42 8.79
N VAL A 178 -6.64 -23.34 7.88
CA VAL A 178 -7.33 -24.47 7.26
C VAL A 178 -7.06 -24.49 5.77
N LYS A 179 -6.70 -25.62 5.21
CA LYS A 179 -6.54 -25.76 3.76
C LYS A 179 -7.90 -25.97 3.10
N GLU A 180 -8.26 -25.11 2.18
CA GLU A 180 -9.49 -25.18 1.38
C GLU A 180 -9.11 -25.19 -0.12
N GLY A 181 -9.09 -26.37 -0.73
CA GLY A 181 -8.70 -26.50 -2.14
C GLY A 181 -7.27 -26.03 -2.42
N ASN A 182 -7.11 -24.98 -3.21
CA ASN A 182 -5.82 -24.40 -3.61
C ASN A 182 -5.36 -23.24 -2.73
N HIS A 183 -6.08 -22.91 -1.65
CA HIS A 183 -5.74 -21.83 -0.73
C HIS A 183 -5.85 -22.27 0.74
N TYR A 184 -5.39 -21.41 1.63
CA TYR A 184 -5.49 -21.59 3.07
C TYR A 184 -6.33 -20.46 3.63
N VAL A 185 -7.09 -20.73 4.69
CA VAL A 185 -7.96 -19.77 5.35
C VAL A 185 -7.51 -19.58 6.79
N VAL A 186 -7.42 -18.34 7.24
CA VAL A 186 -7.14 -17.96 8.61
C VAL A 186 -8.39 -18.16 9.46
N LYS A 187 -8.28 -18.93 10.57
CA LYS A 187 -9.44 -19.34 11.37
C LYS A 187 -10.06 -18.22 12.22
N GLU A 188 -9.26 -17.31 12.72
CA GLU A 188 -9.67 -16.40 13.83
C GLU A 188 -9.71 -14.92 13.43
N PHE A 189 -9.94 -14.60 12.16
CA PHE A 189 -9.91 -13.21 11.71
C PHE A 189 -11.33 -12.71 11.43
N THR A 190 -11.99 -12.14 12.44
CA THR A 190 -13.40 -11.75 12.36
C THR A 190 -13.66 -10.36 11.78
N GLU A 191 -12.80 -9.37 12.05
CA GLU A 191 -13.04 -7.97 11.65
C GLU A 191 -12.89 -7.75 10.13
N PHE A 192 -11.92 -8.43 9.50
CA PHE A 192 -11.74 -8.38 8.03
C PHE A 192 -12.49 -9.50 7.29
N GLY A 193 -13.25 -10.33 8.01
CA GLY A 193 -13.91 -11.50 7.46
C GLY A 193 -12.93 -12.66 7.21
N LYS A 194 -13.25 -13.51 6.24
CA LYS A 194 -12.47 -14.71 5.90
C LYS A 194 -11.23 -14.33 5.10
N ILE A 195 -10.05 -14.37 5.69
CA ILE A 195 -8.78 -14.11 5.01
C ILE A 195 -8.26 -15.40 4.40
N ALA A 196 -7.99 -15.37 3.10
CA ALA A 196 -7.36 -16.43 2.33
C ALA A 196 -5.89 -16.11 2.04
N LEU A 197 -5.05 -17.15 2.09
CA LEU A 197 -3.65 -17.14 1.70
C LEU A 197 -3.46 -18.11 0.53
N LEU A 198 -2.93 -17.61 -0.59
CA LEU A 198 -2.58 -18.43 -1.74
C LEU A 198 -1.07 -18.38 -1.96
N LYS A 199 -0.49 -19.51 -2.36
CA LYS A 199 0.89 -19.60 -2.84
C LYS A 199 0.90 -20.28 -4.18
N ASP A 200 1.45 -19.62 -5.19
CA ASP A 200 1.65 -20.16 -6.53
C ASP A 200 3.08 -19.84 -6.99
N GLY A 201 3.91 -20.89 -7.02
CA GLY A 201 5.33 -20.72 -7.28
C GLY A 201 5.98 -19.75 -6.28
N ASN A 202 6.45 -18.62 -6.78
CA ASN A 202 7.10 -17.58 -6.02
C ASN A 202 6.16 -16.41 -5.63
N VAL A 203 4.86 -16.51 -5.94
CA VAL A 203 3.86 -15.48 -5.60
C VAL A 203 3.06 -15.90 -4.38
N PHE A 204 2.92 -14.96 -3.46
CA PHE A 204 2.03 -15.06 -2.29
C PHE A 204 0.93 -14.03 -2.41
N VAL A 205 -0.29 -14.46 -2.14
CA VAL A 205 -1.47 -13.59 -2.13
C VAL A 205 -2.18 -13.72 -0.80
N ILE A 206 -2.51 -12.57 -0.21
CA ILE A 206 -3.32 -12.46 1.01
C ILE A 206 -4.55 -11.64 0.63
N THR A 207 -5.75 -12.20 0.84
CA THR A 207 -6.98 -11.51 0.45
C THR A 207 -8.17 -11.94 1.31
N ASN A 208 -9.13 -11.04 1.50
CA ASN A 208 -10.47 -11.36 1.95
C ASN A 208 -11.51 -11.26 0.80
N GLY A 209 -11.03 -11.06 -0.44
CA GLY A 209 -11.86 -10.94 -1.66
C GLY A 209 -11.41 -11.90 -2.76
N LEU A 210 -11.51 -13.22 -2.54
CA LEU A 210 -11.09 -14.24 -3.54
C LEU A 210 -11.76 -14.07 -4.90
N ASN A 211 -13.00 -13.58 -4.94
CA ASN A 211 -13.76 -13.32 -6.17
C ASN A 211 -13.12 -12.26 -7.07
N TYR A 212 -12.31 -11.36 -6.53
CA TYR A 212 -11.60 -10.32 -7.30
C TYR A 212 -10.34 -10.84 -8.02
N LEU A 213 -9.85 -12.04 -7.68
CA LEU A 213 -8.64 -12.62 -8.26
C LEU A 213 -8.84 -13.32 -9.60
N ASN A 214 -10.04 -13.30 -10.18
CA ASN A 214 -10.39 -14.08 -11.36
C ASN A 214 -9.89 -13.41 -12.66
N ASN A 215 -8.80 -14.00 -13.25
CA ASN A 215 -8.34 -13.73 -14.62
C ASN A 215 -8.04 -12.27 -14.99
N GLY A 216 -7.57 -11.46 -14.03
CA GLY A 216 -7.29 -10.05 -14.26
C GLY A 216 -6.04 -9.75 -15.11
N SER A 217 -5.19 -10.74 -15.39
CA SER A 217 -3.89 -10.53 -16.08
C SER A 217 -4.00 -9.91 -17.49
N LYS A 218 -5.15 -10.06 -18.15
CA LYS A 218 -5.45 -9.52 -19.50
C LYS A 218 -6.39 -8.32 -19.45
N SER A 219 -6.82 -7.86 -18.28
CA SER A 219 -7.71 -6.71 -18.12
C SER A 219 -7.02 -5.42 -18.59
N ASP A 220 -7.81 -4.41 -18.93
CA ASP A 220 -7.26 -3.10 -19.29
C ASP A 220 -6.59 -2.43 -18.11
N PHE A 221 -7.13 -2.63 -16.90
CA PHE A 221 -6.47 -2.22 -15.66
C PHE A 221 -5.07 -2.83 -15.53
N SER A 222 -4.94 -4.14 -15.68
CA SER A 222 -3.63 -4.82 -15.60
C SER A 222 -2.66 -4.33 -16.68
N LYS A 223 -3.14 -4.07 -17.91
CA LYS A 223 -2.30 -3.50 -18.98
C LYS A 223 -1.81 -2.11 -18.63
N GLN A 224 -2.69 -1.27 -18.08
CA GLN A 224 -2.32 0.08 -17.65
C GLN A 224 -1.26 0.03 -16.54
N VAL A 225 -1.48 -0.73 -15.47
CA VAL A 225 -0.51 -0.85 -14.38
C VAL A 225 0.83 -1.40 -14.87
N LYS A 226 0.85 -2.39 -15.78
CA LYS A 226 2.09 -2.88 -16.41
C LYS A 226 2.85 -1.77 -17.13
N LYS A 227 2.13 -0.90 -17.88
CA LYS A 227 2.72 0.24 -18.57
C LYS A 227 3.34 1.23 -17.59
N ASP A 228 2.65 1.51 -16.49
CA ASP A 228 3.11 2.46 -15.47
C ASP A 228 4.31 1.92 -14.69
N LEU A 229 4.28 0.65 -14.27
CA LEU A 229 5.40 -0.02 -13.62
C LEU A 229 6.61 -0.22 -14.55
N SER A 230 6.45 -0.18 -15.87
CA SER A 230 7.60 -0.20 -16.79
C SER A 230 8.47 1.06 -16.71
N LYS A 231 7.94 2.15 -16.16
CA LYS A 231 8.60 3.46 -16.04
C LYS A 231 8.85 3.89 -14.60
N ASN A 232 8.14 3.29 -13.66
CA ASN A 232 8.15 3.66 -12.25
C ASN A 232 8.40 2.41 -11.41
N TYR A 233 9.26 2.51 -10.39
CA TYR A 233 9.43 1.44 -9.42
C TYR A 233 8.32 1.45 -8.34
N LEU A 234 7.64 2.59 -8.19
CA LEU A 234 6.47 2.77 -7.34
C LEU A 234 5.40 3.49 -8.14
N TYR A 235 4.20 2.94 -8.14
CA TYR A 235 3.03 3.54 -8.76
C TYR A 235 1.78 3.20 -7.97
N GLY A 236 0.90 4.18 -7.79
CA GLY A 236 -0.38 3.96 -7.13
C GLY A 236 -1.42 4.99 -7.50
N ASN A 237 -2.66 4.61 -7.25
CA ASN A 237 -3.83 5.46 -7.47
C ASN A 237 -4.87 5.21 -6.37
N PHE A 238 -5.47 6.26 -5.89
CA PHE A 238 -6.60 6.24 -4.97
C PHE A 238 -7.78 6.98 -5.60
N ASP A 239 -8.82 6.25 -6.00
CA ASP A 239 -10.07 6.80 -6.51
C ASP A 239 -10.92 7.31 -5.32
N MET A 240 -10.66 8.55 -4.94
CA MET A 240 -11.28 9.19 -3.78
C MET A 240 -12.81 9.28 -3.97
N GLN A 241 -13.24 9.57 -5.20
CA GLN A 241 -14.66 9.70 -5.49
C GLN A 241 -15.40 8.38 -5.26
N ARG A 242 -14.91 7.27 -5.83
CA ARG A 242 -15.52 5.95 -5.65
C ARG A 242 -15.42 5.46 -4.21
N PHE A 243 -14.30 5.71 -3.56
CA PHE A 243 -14.10 5.35 -2.15
C PHE A 243 -15.13 6.05 -1.25
N MET A 244 -15.27 7.39 -1.36
CA MET A 244 -16.22 8.15 -0.57
C MET A 244 -17.66 7.73 -0.85
N LYS A 245 -18.03 7.48 -2.11
CA LYS A 245 -19.35 6.95 -2.47
C LYS A 245 -19.59 5.55 -1.87
N SER A 246 -18.60 4.70 -1.84
CA SER A 246 -18.69 3.39 -1.21
C SER A 246 -18.90 3.50 0.30
N MET A 247 -18.20 4.41 0.98
CA MET A 247 -18.41 4.68 2.40
C MET A 247 -19.84 5.20 2.69
N LEU A 248 -20.33 6.13 1.89
CA LEU A 248 -21.69 6.69 2.02
C LEU A 248 -22.80 5.63 1.83
N MET A 249 -22.51 4.53 1.11
CA MET A 249 -23.46 3.41 0.95
C MET A 249 -23.43 2.43 2.13
N THR A 250 -22.37 2.42 2.91
CA THR A 250 -22.13 1.42 3.95
C THR A 250 -22.22 1.99 5.36
N GLU A 251 -22.10 3.30 5.53
CA GLU A 251 -22.14 3.98 6.83
C GLU A 251 -23.13 5.12 6.82
N ASP A 252 -23.80 5.33 7.95
CA ASP A 252 -24.69 6.47 8.16
C ASP A 252 -23.90 7.64 8.77
N PHE A 253 -23.66 8.66 7.97
CA PHE A 253 -22.99 9.90 8.38
C PHE A 253 -23.97 10.95 8.98
N GLY A 254 -25.25 10.62 9.07
CA GLY A 254 -26.27 11.51 9.63
C GLY A 254 -26.27 12.89 8.96
N LYS A 255 -26.06 13.94 9.75
CA LYS A 255 -26.05 15.34 9.26
C LYS A 255 -24.89 15.66 8.33
N ASP A 256 -23.81 14.87 8.36
CA ASP A 256 -22.61 15.12 7.55
C ASP A 256 -22.68 14.45 6.17
N THR A 257 -23.74 13.69 5.88
CA THR A 257 -23.92 12.98 4.59
C THR A 257 -23.82 13.94 3.39
N GLU A 258 -24.47 15.10 3.46
CA GLU A 258 -24.44 16.09 2.36
C GLU A 258 -23.03 16.67 2.17
N LYS A 259 -22.33 16.98 3.27
CA LYS A 259 -20.93 17.45 3.24
C LYS A 259 -20.01 16.41 2.60
N MET A 260 -20.15 15.16 2.98
CA MET A 260 -19.36 14.03 2.42
C MET A 260 -19.66 13.81 0.93
N LEU A 261 -20.92 13.93 0.52
CA LEU A 261 -21.30 13.89 -0.90
C LEU A 261 -20.63 15.01 -1.71
N LYS A 262 -20.58 16.21 -1.17
CA LYS A 262 -19.92 17.34 -1.85
C LYS A 262 -18.42 17.11 -1.99
N VAL A 263 -17.74 16.64 -0.94
CA VAL A 263 -16.32 16.25 -1.01
C VAL A 263 -16.11 15.16 -2.06
N SER A 264 -16.96 14.12 -2.08
CA SER A 264 -16.86 13.01 -3.04
C SER A 264 -17.04 13.45 -4.50
N ASN A 265 -17.83 14.51 -4.72
CA ASN A 265 -18.05 15.03 -6.06
C ASN A 265 -16.97 16.03 -6.50
N GLN A 266 -16.21 16.60 -5.56
CA GLN A 266 -15.15 17.56 -5.85
C GLN A 266 -13.91 16.89 -6.42
N PHE A 267 -13.42 15.86 -5.78
CA PHE A 267 -12.16 15.22 -6.13
C PHE A 267 -12.38 13.85 -6.79
N LYS A 268 -11.62 13.57 -7.83
CA LYS A 268 -11.69 12.32 -8.59
C LYS A 268 -10.76 11.27 -8.00
N ASN A 269 -9.47 11.51 -8.10
CA ASN A 269 -8.46 10.56 -7.65
C ASN A 269 -7.15 11.25 -7.28
N ILE A 270 -6.32 10.53 -6.54
CA ILE A 270 -4.93 10.87 -6.27
C ILE A 270 -4.06 9.81 -6.92
N GLU A 271 -3.11 10.25 -7.75
CA GLU A 271 -2.08 9.39 -8.36
C GLU A 271 -0.73 9.74 -7.77
N PHE A 272 0.10 8.73 -7.53
CA PHE A 272 1.49 8.93 -7.13
C PHE A 272 2.39 7.96 -7.89
N LYS A 273 3.58 8.45 -8.26
CA LYS A 273 4.56 7.66 -8.99
C LYS A 273 5.97 8.11 -8.68
N SER A 274 6.89 7.17 -8.72
CA SER A 274 8.31 7.43 -8.59
C SER A 274 9.07 6.71 -9.68
N SER A 275 9.87 7.46 -10.42
CA SER A 275 10.62 6.97 -11.58
C SER A 275 11.54 5.81 -11.19
N ASN A 276 11.65 4.81 -12.08
CA ASN A 276 12.66 3.75 -11.99
C ASN A 276 14.02 4.15 -12.58
N LYS A 277 14.28 5.46 -12.72
CA LYS A 277 15.54 5.98 -13.27
C LYS A 277 16.04 7.15 -12.44
N ILE A 278 17.33 7.11 -12.14
CA ILE A 278 18.09 8.24 -11.62
C ILE A 278 18.72 8.96 -12.82
N LYS A 279 18.51 10.28 -12.92
CA LYS A 279 19.10 11.09 -13.99
C LYS A 279 19.91 12.23 -13.37
N GLY A 280 21.23 12.27 -13.64
CA GLY A 280 22.11 13.27 -13.07
C GLY A 280 22.06 13.28 -11.53
N ASN A 281 22.10 12.11 -10.91
CA ASN A 281 21.97 11.88 -9.48
C ASN A 281 20.62 12.31 -8.87
N LYS A 282 19.59 12.55 -9.70
CA LYS A 282 18.29 13.02 -9.26
C LYS A 282 17.21 11.96 -9.45
N MET A 283 16.40 11.77 -8.43
CA MET A 283 15.19 10.96 -8.45
C MET A 283 13.96 11.87 -8.37
N LYS A 284 12.96 11.57 -9.18
CA LYS A 284 11.71 12.31 -9.24
C LYS A 284 10.55 11.50 -8.65
N VAL A 285 9.78 12.12 -7.77
CA VAL A 285 8.51 11.63 -7.25
C VAL A 285 7.43 12.63 -7.66
N GLU A 286 6.32 12.13 -8.15
CA GLU A 286 5.18 12.95 -8.55
C GLU A 286 3.94 12.48 -7.79
N MET A 287 3.14 13.44 -7.33
CA MET A 287 1.79 13.24 -6.81
C MET A 287 0.84 14.18 -7.56
N GLU A 288 -0.27 13.65 -8.03
CA GLU A 288 -1.28 14.41 -8.75
C GLU A 288 -2.65 14.14 -8.12
N MET A 289 -3.37 15.19 -7.76
CA MET A 289 -4.75 15.15 -7.29
C MET A 289 -5.64 15.75 -8.37
N ASN A 290 -6.58 14.99 -8.89
CA ASN A 290 -7.49 15.40 -9.95
C ASN A 290 -8.85 15.81 -9.36
N SER A 291 -9.40 16.93 -9.88
CA SER A 291 -10.75 17.39 -9.62
C SER A 291 -11.72 16.92 -10.70
N ASN A 292 -13.00 16.85 -10.36
CA ASN A 292 -14.09 16.64 -11.33
C ASN A 292 -14.51 17.94 -12.03
N PHE A 293 -14.01 19.09 -11.56
CA PHE A 293 -14.35 20.42 -12.08
C PHE A 293 -13.10 21.07 -12.69
N SER A 294 -13.32 21.91 -13.70
CA SER A 294 -12.28 22.64 -14.43
C SER A 294 -12.63 24.10 -14.70
N ASP A 295 -13.72 24.60 -14.12
CA ASP A 295 -14.25 25.94 -14.33
C ASP A 295 -13.43 27.03 -13.62
N LYS A 296 -12.70 26.67 -12.56
CA LYS A 296 -11.78 27.54 -11.84
C LYS A 296 -10.60 26.78 -11.26
N ASN A 297 -9.55 27.50 -10.87
CA ASN A 297 -8.33 26.93 -10.31
C ASN A 297 -8.62 26.05 -9.09
N ILE A 298 -7.95 24.92 -8.98
CA ILE A 298 -8.17 23.90 -7.93
C ILE A 298 -7.99 24.46 -6.51
N ILE A 299 -7.12 25.46 -6.30
CA ILE A 299 -7.01 26.13 -4.99
C ILE A 299 -8.32 26.80 -4.63
N LEU A 300 -8.91 27.56 -5.58
CA LEU A 300 -10.17 28.25 -5.35
C LEU A 300 -11.31 27.24 -5.11
N GLN A 301 -11.32 26.14 -5.87
CA GLN A 301 -12.28 25.05 -5.65
C GLN A 301 -12.14 24.47 -4.24
N THR A 302 -10.92 24.30 -3.74
CA THR A 302 -10.64 23.79 -2.40
C THR A 302 -11.07 24.77 -1.32
N LEU A 303 -10.81 26.07 -1.49
CA LEU A 303 -11.26 27.11 -0.56
C LEU A 303 -12.78 27.17 -0.47
N ASP A 304 -13.49 27.14 -1.61
CA ASP A 304 -14.96 27.08 -1.63
C ASP A 304 -15.51 25.84 -0.91
N LEU A 305 -14.80 24.70 -1.02
CA LEU A 305 -15.20 23.50 -0.30
C LEU A 305 -14.99 23.66 1.20
N VAL A 306 -13.85 24.23 1.63
CA VAL A 306 -13.57 24.51 3.05
C VAL A 306 -14.62 25.47 3.63
N ASP A 307 -14.95 26.53 2.92
CA ASP A 307 -16.00 27.49 3.35
C ASP A 307 -17.39 26.83 3.47
N TYR A 308 -17.68 25.88 2.60
CA TYR A 308 -18.94 25.12 2.68
C TYR A 308 -18.97 24.14 3.86
N LEU A 309 -17.83 23.56 4.23
CA LEU A 309 -17.73 22.53 5.28
C LEU A 309 -17.80 23.14 6.70
N ASN A 310 -17.39 24.40 6.85
CA ASN A 310 -17.45 25.16 8.10
C ASN A 310 -18.87 25.66 8.38
#